data_3e9fe86b1f75f5788bd1a1dc7bc9d118
#
_entry.id   3e9fe86b1f75f5788bd1a1dc7bc9d118
#
_cell.length_a   1.000
_cell.length_b   1.000
_cell.length_c   1.000
_cell.angle_alpha   90.00
_cell.angle_beta   90.00
_cell.angle_gamma   90.00
#
_symmetry.space_group_name_H-M   'P 1'
#
loop_
_entity.id
_entity.type
_entity.pdbx_description
1 polymer ?
#
loop_
_entity_poly.entity_id
_entity_poly.type
_entity_poly.pdbx_seq_one_letter_code
_entity_poly.pdbx_strand_id
1 'polypeptide(L)'
;MRMKRIEATIQHDKTGAVSDAIKDMVGGFTILEGNGRGSGERQTIRGGRGTGTFVAEFNKVATVSTIVDDSKVEAVVNAISDAAYSGKAGDGIIIVSTVDDARNIASKKRGVEAL
;
A
#
# COMPACT_ATOMS: atom_id res chain seq x y z
N MET A 1 -16.73 -17.90 -4.72
CA MET A 1 -15.48 -17.29 -5.18
C MET A 1 -14.82 -16.60 -4.01
N ARG A 2 -13.50 -16.69 -3.94
CA ARG A 2 -12.76 -16.16 -2.81
C ARG A 2 -12.23 -14.78 -3.12
N MET A 3 -12.29 -13.93 -2.11
CA MET A 3 -11.72 -12.59 -2.16
C MET A 3 -10.55 -12.51 -1.22
N LYS A 4 -9.57 -11.68 -1.59
CA LYS A 4 -8.43 -11.38 -0.75
C LYS A 4 -8.28 -9.88 -0.60
N ARG A 5 -7.88 -9.48 0.60
CA ARG A 5 -7.43 -8.11 0.86
C ARG A 5 -5.93 -8.05 0.68
N ILE A 6 -5.48 -7.06 -0.06
CA ILE A 6 -4.08 -6.76 -0.22
C ILE A 6 -3.84 -5.41 0.45
N GLU A 7 -2.97 -5.40 1.45
CA GLU A 7 -2.56 -4.17 2.14
C GLU A 7 -1.06 -4.01 1.97
N ALA A 8 -0.66 -2.93 1.36
CA ALA A 8 0.74 -2.62 1.14
C ALA A 8 1.10 -1.34 1.87
N THR A 9 2.00 -1.45 2.85
CA THR A 9 2.57 -0.28 3.49
C THR A 9 3.90 0.00 2.82
N ILE A 10 4.02 1.15 2.19
CA ILE A 10 5.12 1.54 1.32
C ILE A 10 5.67 2.89 1.75
N GLN A 11 6.83 3.26 1.22
CA GLN A 11 7.35 4.60 1.40
C GLN A 11 6.40 5.60 0.73
N HIS A 12 6.17 6.73 1.37
CA HIS A 12 5.23 7.74 0.91
C HIS A 12 5.52 8.22 -0.53
N ASP A 13 6.80 8.35 -0.89
CA ASP A 13 7.21 8.81 -2.21
C ASP A 13 6.95 7.78 -3.33
N LYS A 14 6.57 6.56 -2.99
CA LYS A 14 6.19 5.52 -3.95
C LYS A 14 4.70 5.44 -4.21
N THR A 15 3.89 6.26 -3.54
CA THR A 15 2.43 6.22 -3.64
C THR A 15 1.96 6.40 -5.06
N GLY A 16 2.50 7.36 -5.80
CA GLY A 16 2.13 7.60 -7.19
C GLY A 16 2.45 6.42 -8.11
N ALA A 17 3.65 5.86 -7.96
CA ALA A 17 4.07 4.72 -8.78
C ALA A 17 3.20 3.48 -8.52
N VAL A 18 2.89 3.20 -7.26
CA VAL A 18 2.03 2.07 -6.89
C VAL A 18 0.60 2.29 -7.40
N SER A 19 0.07 3.48 -7.20
CA SER A 19 -1.27 3.85 -7.69
C SER A 19 -1.39 3.66 -9.20
N ASP A 20 -0.42 4.16 -9.94
CA ASP A 20 -0.40 4.01 -11.41
C ASP A 20 -0.30 2.55 -11.83
N ALA A 21 0.45 1.75 -11.08
CA ALA A 21 0.63 0.34 -11.41
C ALA A 21 -0.64 -0.49 -11.29
N ILE A 22 -1.53 -0.16 -10.34
CA ILE A 22 -2.69 -1.00 -10.03
C ILE A 22 -4.03 -0.41 -10.46
N LYS A 23 -4.10 0.87 -10.82
CA LYS A 23 -5.39 1.56 -11.07
C LYS A 23 -6.27 0.89 -12.12
N ASP A 24 -5.67 0.22 -13.10
CA ASP A 24 -6.41 -0.48 -14.15
C ASP A 24 -6.55 -1.98 -13.88
N MET A 25 -6.01 -2.46 -12.76
CA MET A 25 -6.04 -3.88 -12.40
C MET A 25 -7.13 -4.20 -11.37
N VAL A 26 -7.56 -3.19 -10.59
CA VAL A 26 -8.49 -3.38 -9.48
C VAL A 26 -9.70 -2.48 -9.66
N GLY A 27 -10.81 -2.84 -9.01
CA GLY A 27 -12.02 -2.04 -9.05
C GLY A 27 -11.92 -0.75 -8.26
N GLY A 28 -11.13 -0.75 -7.20
CA GLY A 28 -10.89 0.43 -6.38
C GLY A 28 -9.83 0.13 -5.34
N PHE A 29 -9.27 1.18 -4.78
CA PHE A 29 -8.31 1.06 -3.69
C PHE A 29 -8.35 2.30 -2.81
N THR A 30 -7.91 2.16 -1.58
CA THR A 30 -7.85 3.24 -0.60
C THR A 30 -6.40 3.47 -0.21
N ILE A 31 -6.03 4.73 -0.08
CA ILE A 31 -4.70 5.11 0.39
C ILE A 31 -4.85 5.88 1.70
N LEU A 32 -4.15 5.41 2.72
CA LEU A 32 -4.05 6.09 4.01
C LEU A 32 -2.60 6.46 4.24
N GLU A 33 -2.35 7.73 4.50
CA GLU A 33 -1.02 8.22 4.80
C GLU A 33 -0.78 8.22 6.30
N GLY A 34 0.45 7.98 6.70
CA GLY A 34 0.79 7.93 8.10
C GLY A 34 2.29 7.90 8.35
N ASN A 35 2.62 7.57 9.56
CA ASN A 35 4.00 7.41 10.00
C ASN A 35 4.25 5.96 10.36
N GLY A 36 5.42 5.45 9.98
CA GLY A 36 5.80 4.09 10.26
C GLY A 36 7.24 3.97 10.68
N ARG A 37 7.54 2.89 11.39
CA ARG A 37 8.90 2.58 11.80
C ARG A 37 9.10 1.07 11.65
N GLY A 38 9.86 0.71 10.65
CA GLY A 38 10.23 -0.67 10.40
C GLY A 38 11.71 -0.92 10.72
N SER A 39 12.26 -1.96 10.14
CA SER A 39 13.66 -2.35 10.32
C SER A 39 14.63 -1.57 9.43
N GLY A 40 14.12 -0.81 8.46
CA GLY A 40 14.95 -0.02 7.55
C GLY A 40 15.45 1.27 8.14
N GLU A 41 16.28 1.99 7.37
CA GLU A 41 16.77 3.28 7.76
C GLU A 41 15.66 4.31 7.89
N ARG A 42 15.76 5.15 8.91
CA ARG A 42 14.89 6.30 9.06
C ARG A 42 15.43 7.48 8.27
N GLN A 43 14.52 8.32 7.80
CA GLN A 43 14.86 9.50 7.02
C GLN A 43 15.66 10.50 7.85
N THR A 44 16.65 11.12 7.22
CA THR A 44 17.38 12.24 7.81
C THR A 44 16.66 13.52 7.42
N ILE A 45 16.33 14.34 8.42
CA ILE A 45 15.61 15.59 8.22
C ILE A 45 16.55 16.74 8.53
N ARG A 46 16.54 17.77 7.68
CA ARG A 46 17.27 19.00 7.96
C ARG A 46 16.53 19.79 9.04
N GLY A 47 17.23 20.15 10.09
CA GLY A 47 16.69 21.00 11.15
C GLY A 47 16.34 22.39 10.65
N GLY A 48 15.42 23.07 11.34
CA GLY A 48 15.02 24.42 11.01
C GLY A 48 16.19 25.40 11.02
N ARG A 49 16.15 26.42 10.16
CA ARG A 49 17.16 27.48 10.07
C ARG A 49 18.60 27.01 9.78
N GLY A 50 18.73 25.86 9.10
CA GLY A 50 20.02 25.39 8.61
C GLY A 50 21.04 24.96 9.67
N THR A 51 20.58 24.66 10.89
CA THR A 51 21.47 24.39 12.02
C THR A 51 21.80 22.91 12.20
N GLY A 52 21.54 22.06 11.20
CA GLY A 52 21.92 20.65 11.26
C GLY A 52 20.84 19.72 10.79
N THR A 53 21.12 18.43 10.89
CA THR A 53 20.20 17.36 10.51
C THR A 53 19.96 16.46 11.70
N PHE A 54 18.82 15.78 11.68
CA PHE A 54 18.52 14.76 12.67
C PHE A 54 17.79 13.58 11.99
N VAL A 55 17.87 12.41 12.60
CA VAL A 55 17.15 11.23 12.12
C VAL A 55 15.71 11.31 12.59
N ALA A 56 14.79 11.18 11.66
CA ALA A 56 13.35 11.21 11.98
C ALA A 56 12.97 10.04 12.91
N GLU A 57 12.06 10.30 13.84
CA GLU A 57 11.51 9.26 14.70
C GLU A 57 10.74 8.23 13.86
N PHE A 58 10.04 8.69 12.85
CA PHE A 58 9.25 7.87 11.96
C PHE A 58 9.48 8.25 10.51
N ASN A 59 9.29 7.30 9.60
CA ASN A 59 9.24 7.56 8.17
C ASN A 59 7.79 7.86 7.77
N LYS A 60 7.63 8.69 6.75
CA LYS A 60 6.33 8.87 6.12
C LYS A 60 6.04 7.67 5.25
N VAL A 61 4.90 7.07 5.48
CA VAL A 61 4.44 5.88 4.75
C VAL A 61 3.03 6.08 4.24
N ALA A 62 2.63 5.23 3.31
CA ALA A 62 1.25 5.13 2.85
C ALA A 62 0.84 3.66 2.86
N THR A 63 -0.38 3.39 3.28
CA THR A 63 -0.97 2.05 3.18
C THR A 63 -1.99 2.06 2.06
N VAL A 64 -1.75 1.24 1.05
CA VAL A 64 -2.65 1.02 -0.07
C VAL A 64 -3.42 -0.26 0.19
N SER A 65 -4.75 -0.17 0.20
CA SER A 65 -5.62 -1.30 0.50
C SER A 65 -6.60 -1.53 -0.64
N THR A 66 -6.70 -2.76 -1.08
CA THR A 66 -7.65 -3.16 -2.12
C THR A 66 -8.12 -4.58 -1.87
N ILE A 67 -9.30 -4.91 -2.37
CA ILE A 67 -9.85 -6.25 -2.30
C ILE A 67 -10.05 -6.73 -3.72
N VAL A 68 -9.55 -7.92 -4.02
CA VAL A 68 -9.62 -8.51 -5.36
C VAL A 68 -10.09 -9.94 -5.31
N ASP A 69 -10.55 -10.46 -6.43
CA ASP A 69 -10.74 -11.89 -6.61
C ASP A 69 -9.40 -12.60 -6.43
N ASP A 70 -9.44 -13.78 -5.85
CA ASP A 70 -8.27 -14.61 -5.58
C ASP A 70 -7.39 -14.80 -6.83
N SER A 71 -8.01 -14.89 -8.00
CA SER A 71 -7.29 -15.08 -9.26
C SER A 71 -6.39 -13.89 -9.65
N LYS A 72 -6.60 -12.71 -9.05
CA LYS A 72 -5.83 -11.50 -9.37
C LYS A 72 -4.72 -11.20 -8.38
N VAL A 73 -4.63 -11.94 -7.28
CA VAL A 73 -3.72 -11.61 -6.17
C VAL A 73 -2.27 -11.52 -6.62
N GLU A 74 -1.78 -12.56 -7.31
CA GLU A 74 -0.37 -12.60 -7.73
C GLU A 74 -0.01 -11.41 -8.63
N ALA A 75 -0.86 -11.11 -9.60
CA ALA A 75 -0.60 -10.00 -10.52
C ALA A 75 -0.56 -8.66 -9.79
N VAL A 76 -1.50 -8.43 -8.87
CA VAL A 76 -1.58 -7.18 -8.13
C VAL A 76 -0.42 -7.05 -7.15
N VAL A 77 -0.10 -8.11 -6.42
CA VAL A 77 1.03 -8.12 -5.49
C VAL A 77 2.34 -7.84 -6.22
N ASN A 78 2.56 -8.48 -7.35
CA ASN A 78 3.76 -8.26 -8.15
C ASN A 78 3.85 -6.82 -8.67
N ALA A 79 2.73 -6.26 -9.14
CA ALA A 79 2.70 -4.88 -9.60
C ALA A 79 3.05 -3.88 -8.49
N ILE A 80 2.49 -4.08 -7.31
CA ILE A 80 2.80 -3.24 -6.13
C ILE A 80 4.27 -3.38 -5.75
N SER A 81 4.74 -4.62 -5.64
CA SER A 81 6.12 -4.92 -5.23
C SER A 81 7.12 -4.27 -6.18
N ASP A 82 6.91 -4.41 -7.48
CA ASP A 82 7.82 -3.84 -8.47
C ASP A 82 7.81 -2.30 -8.43
N ALA A 83 6.63 -1.71 -8.27
CA ALA A 83 6.50 -0.26 -8.24
C ALA A 83 7.10 0.37 -6.97
N ALA A 84 7.02 -0.33 -5.84
CA ALA A 84 7.52 0.16 -4.56
C ALA A 84 8.98 -0.18 -4.30
N TYR A 85 9.57 -1.05 -5.11
CA TYR A 85 10.92 -1.56 -4.90
C TYR A 85 11.98 -0.48 -5.12
N SER A 86 12.90 -0.35 -4.15
CA SER A 86 14.11 0.47 -4.29
C SER A 86 15.38 -0.36 -4.09
N GLY A 87 15.24 -1.57 -3.54
CA GLY A 87 16.36 -2.44 -3.19
C GLY A 87 16.95 -2.18 -1.82
N LYS A 88 16.36 -1.26 -1.06
CA LYS A 88 16.81 -0.94 0.30
C LYS A 88 15.86 -1.52 1.33
N ALA A 89 16.39 -1.86 2.49
CA ALA A 89 15.55 -2.21 3.63
C ALA A 89 14.64 -1.02 3.95
N GLY A 90 13.38 -1.29 4.25
CA GLY A 90 12.39 -0.24 4.51
C GLY A 90 11.49 0.08 3.33
N ASP A 91 11.59 -0.67 2.22
CA ASP A 91 10.67 -0.49 1.08
C ASP A 91 9.22 -0.78 1.44
N GLY A 92 8.98 -1.57 2.46
CA GLY A 92 7.64 -1.84 2.94
C GLY A 92 7.29 -3.32 2.99
N ILE A 93 6.01 -3.58 3.21
CA ILE A 93 5.49 -4.93 3.34
C ILE A 93 4.13 -5.03 2.66
N ILE A 94 3.85 -6.17 2.06
CA ILE A 94 2.54 -6.48 1.47
C ILE A 94 1.93 -7.62 2.26
N ILE A 95 0.72 -7.41 2.76
CA ILE A 95 -0.01 -8.41 3.53
C ILE A 95 -1.23 -8.82 2.71
N VAL A 96 -1.44 -10.12 2.61
CA VAL A 96 -2.62 -10.69 1.95
C VAL A 96 -3.42 -11.45 2.99
N SER A 97 -4.72 -11.14 3.07
CA SER A 97 -5.62 -11.80 4.01
C SER A 97 -6.92 -12.18 3.33
N THR A 98 -7.58 -13.18 3.88
CA THR A 98 -8.88 -13.64 3.39
C THR A 98 -9.96 -12.65 3.81
N VAL A 99 -10.87 -12.36 2.88
CA VAL A 99 -12.06 -11.54 3.14
C VAL A 99 -13.28 -12.44 3.09
N ASP A 100 -14.03 -12.47 4.18
CA ASP A 100 -15.20 -13.35 4.29
C ASP A 100 -16.38 -12.85 3.44
N ASP A 101 -16.60 -11.53 3.42
CA ASP A 101 -17.70 -10.94 2.66
C ASP A 101 -17.38 -9.48 2.37
N ALA A 102 -18.00 -8.98 1.32
CA ALA A 102 -17.96 -7.56 0.95
C ALA A 102 -19.33 -7.19 0.41
N ARG A 103 -19.75 -5.95 0.66
CA ARG A 103 -21.02 -5.43 0.13
C ARG A 103 -20.79 -4.05 -0.43
N ASN A 104 -21.19 -3.85 -1.67
CA ASN A 104 -21.17 -2.52 -2.27
C ASN A 104 -22.34 -1.72 -1.71
N ILE A 105 -22.06 -0.56 -1.16
CA ILE A 105 -23.08 0.27 -0.49
C ILE A 105 -24.13 0.75 -1.50
N ALA A 106 -23.69 1.16 -2.69
CA ALA A 106 -24.60 1.69 -3.70
C ALA A 106 -25.41 0.63 -4.40
N SER A 107 -24.76 -0.42 -4.93
CA SER A 107 -25.41 -1.45 -5.71
C SER A 107 -26.09 -2.52 -4.88
N LYS A 108 -25.69 -2.66 -3.60
CA LYS A 108 -26.11 -3.71 -2.67
C LYS A 108 -25.63 -5.10 -3.09
N LYS A 109 -24.77 -5.21 -4.09
CA LYS A 109 -24.18 -6.49 -4.49
C LYS A 109 -23.18 -6.98 -3.46
N ARG A 110 -23.00 -8.28 -3.40
CA ARG A 110 -22.16 -8.95 -2.40
C ARG A 110 -21.09 -9.79 -3.08
N GLY A 111 -20.04 -10.11 -2.31
CA GLY A 111 -18.95 -10.95 -2.80
C GLY A 111 -18.15 -10.24 -3.88
N VAL A 112 -17.62 -11.00 -4.83
CA VAL A 112 -16.81 -10.47 -5.92
C VAL A 112 -17.55 -9.41 -6.74
N GLU A 113 -18.87 -9.52 -6.86
CA GLU A 113 -19.69 -8.55 -7.58
C GLU A 113 -19.76 -7.18 -6.88
N ALA A 114 -19.36 -7.11 -5.62
CA ALA A 114 -19.31 -5.86 -4.87
C ALA A 114 -18.09 -5.00 -5.22
N LEU A 115 -17.08 -5.62 -5.81
CA LEU A 115 -15.79 -4.99 -6.07
C LEU A 115 -15.78 -4.09 -7.29
#